data_f6f5d287cd67245de669a107e16e8a0d
#
_entry.id   f6f5d287cd67245de669a107e16e8a0d
#
_cell.length_a   1.000
_cell.length_b   1.000
_cell.length_c   1.000
_cell.angle_alpha   90.00
_cell.angle_beta   90.00
_cell.angle_gamma   90.00
#
_symmetry.space_group_name_H-M   'P 1'
#
loop_
_entity.id
_entity.type
_entity.pdbx_description
1 polymer ?
#
loop_
_entity_poly.entity_id
_entity_poly.type
_entity_poly.pdbx_seq_one_letter_code
_entity_poly.pdbx_strand_id
1 'polypeptide(L)'
;MPAFRTRLAAQVRRMGQRRHQMLSLTRGDLPEWVRSSDVLGDGADADDARAWARAYGLPRCADPVAAWAALGALAAIVRLSDDGHRSALILDGSGVHSPLARWARAIGFAPVELVFPDNAASAAGLDVDAASLDVITRLHPNGCDSEDVDEVLSEASWALRSGGLISLTLPLGPASADGGVGPADVRALLARAHALGFVLVGDLDGDIATLMRAASEGSQGSDAAYALVRLTFRRL
;
A
#
# COMPACT_ATOMS: atom_id res chain seq x y z
N MET A 1 -17.95 28.75 -42.23
CA MET A 1 -17.47 28.45 -40.88
C MET A 1 -17.69 26.97 -40.46
N PRO A 2 -17.41 25.92 -41.29
CA PRO A 2 -17.54 24.51 -40.87
C PRO A 2 -16.25 23.86 -40.38
N ALA A 3 -15.06 24.44 -40.69
CA ALA A 3 -13.76 23.79 -40.41
C ALA A 3 -13.36 23.71 -38.92
N PHE A 4 -13.93 24.57 -38.05
CA PHE A 4 -13.56 24.61 -36.63
C PHE A 4 -14.25 23.49 -35.83
N ARG A 5 -15.51 23.15 -36.15
CA ARG A 5 -16.27 22.08 -35.50
C ARG A 5 -15.68 20.70 -35.79
N THR A 6 -15.17 20.49 -37.00
CA THR A 6 -14.58 19.20 -37.42
C THR A 6 -13.23 18.92 -36.74
N ARG A 7 -12.44 19.97 -36.48
CA ARG A 7 -11.17 19.85 -35.75
C ARG A 7 -11.37 19.55 -34.25
N LEU A 8 -12.35 20.21 -33.64
CA LEU A 8 -12.68 19.95 -32.22
C LEU A 8 -13.23 18.51 -32.03
N ALA A 9 -14.11 18.06 -32.92
CA ALA A 9 -14.64 16.68 -32.88
C ALA A 9 -13.56 15.62 -33.12
N ALA A 10 -12.57 15.90 -34.00
CA ALA A 10 -11.43 15.01 -34.20
C ALA A 10 -10.46 15.00 -33.01
N GLN A 11 -10.32 16.12 -32.33
CA GLN A 11 -9.47 16.25 -31.14
C GLN A 11 -10.12 15.56 -29.93
N VAL A 12 -11.43 15.71 -29.74
CA VAL A 12 -12.21 15.01 -28.72
C VAL A 12 -12.24 13.50 -29.00
N ARG A 13 -12.36 13.07 -30.26
CA ARG A 13 -12.22 11.65 -30.63
C ARG A 13 -10.81 11.11 -30.39
N ARG A 14 -9.75 11.89 -30.64
CA ARG A 14 -8.38 11.50 -30.31
C ARG A 14 -8.11 11.47 -28.81
N MET A 15 -8.73 12.31 -28.02
CA MET A 15 -8.67 12.26 -26.55
C MET A 15 -9.50 11.12 -25.98
N GLY A 16 -10.65 10.77 -26.59
CA GLY A 16 -11.47 9.60 -26.22
C GLY A 16 -10.92 8.26 -26.71
N GLN A 17 -10.01 8.25 -27.67
CA GLN A 17 -9.36 7.03 -28.20
C GLN A 17 -8.01 6.71 -27.52
N ARG A 18 -7.51 7.51 -26.62
CA ARG A 18 -6.62 7.00 -25.58
C ARG A 18 -7.48 6.20 -24.59
N ARG A 19 -8.05 5.09 -25.01
CA ARG A 19 -8.31 3.97 -24.14
C ARG A 19 -6.96 3.71 -23.49
N HIS A 20 -6.81 4.06 -22.20
CA HIS A 20 -5.69 3.60 -21.43
C HIS A 20 -5.70 2.08 -21.64
N GLN A 21 -4.74 1.60 -22.39
CA GLN A 21 -4.57 0.16 -22.60
C GLN A 21 -4.25 -0.34 -21.19
N MET A 22 -5.24 -1.01 -20.56
CA MET A 22 -5.06 -1.55 -19.21
C MET A 22 -3.84 -2.46 -19.24
N LEU A 23 -2.93 -2.25 -18.32
CA LEU A 23 -1.75 -3.10 -18.21
C LEU A 23 -2.20 -4.48 -17.72
N SER A 24 -1.67 -5.52 -18.33
CA SER A 24 -1.92 -6.89 -17.89
C SER A 24 -0.85 -7.29 -16.90
N LEU A 25 -1.08 -7.02 -15.61
CA LEU A 25 -0.18 -7.46 -14.53
C LEU A 25 -0.73 -8.74 -13.92
N THR A 26 0.01 -9.82 -14.07
CA THR A 26 -0.33 -11.13 -13.50
C THR A 26 0.61 -11.48 -12.35
N ARG A 27 0.28 -12.54 -11.60
CA ARG A 27 1.16 -13.05 -10.54
C ARG A 27 2.57 -13.40 -11.04
N GLY A 28 2.68 -13.90 -12.28
CA GLY A 28 3.96 -14.30 -12.87
C GLY A 28 4.83 -13.12 -13.32
N ASP A 29 4.26 -11.93 -13.48
CA ASP A 29 5.01 -10.74 -13.85
C ASP A 29 5.68 -10.05 -12.65
N LEU A 30 5.23 -10.37 -11.43
CA LEU A 30 5.75 -9.78 -10.21
C LEU A 30 7.09 -10.41 -9.82
N PRO A 31 8.14 -9.62 -9.57
CA PRO A 31 9.44 -10.14 -9.16
C PRO A 31 9.34 -10.95 -7.85
N GLU A 32 10.14 -11.99 -7.72
CA GLU A 32 10.17 -12.82 -6.51
C GLU A 32 10.64 -12.04 -5.27
N TRP A 33 11.51 -11.05 -5.45
CA TRP A 33 12.00 -10.21 -4.36
C TRP A 33 10.91 -9.26 -3.80
N VAL A 34 9.82 -9.01 -4.51
CA VAL A 34 8.71 -8.20 -4.00
C VAL A 34 7.89 -9.04 -3.03
N ARG A 35 8.03 -8.76 -1.75
CA ARG A 35 7.30 -9.46 -0.68
C ARG A 35 6.02 -8.70 -0.31
N SER A 36 5.03 -9.38 0.27
CA SER A 36 3.81 -8.75 0.78
C SER A 36 4.05 -8.06 2.12
N SER A 37 4.78 -8.72 3.02
CA SER A 37 5.29 -8.15 4.27
C SER A 37 6.81 -8.05 4.16
N ASP A 38 7.38 -6.92 4.56
CA ASP A 38 8.80 -6.63 4.34
C ASP A 38 9.27 -5.45 5.19
N VAL A 39 10.59 -5.31 5.34
CA VAL A 39 11.23 -4.18 6.01
C VAL A 39 12.10 -3.44 5.01
N LEU A 40 11.86 -2.14 4.89
CA LEU A 40 12.72 -1.24 4.13
C LEU A 40 13.91 -0.84 5.00
N GLY A 41 15.04 -1.47 4.78
CA GLY A 41 16.28 -1.22 5.55
C GLY A 41 17.21 -0.19 4.90
N ASP A 42 17.12 -0.02 3.57
CA ASP A 42 17.91 0.96 2.83
C ASP A 42 17.14 1.55 1.64
N GLY A 43 17.72 2.59 1.03
CA GLY A 43 17.10 3.27 -0.12
C GLY A 43 17.15 2.48 -1.43
N ALA A 44 18.02 1.46 -1.54
CA ALA A 44 18.21 0.71 -2.78
C ALA A 44 16.95 -0.10 -3.12
N ASP A 45 16.34 -0.77 -2.14
CA ASP A 45 15.09 -1.51 -2.34
C ASP A 45 13.93 -0.61 -2.80
N ALA A 46 13.88 0.61 -2.27
CA ALA A 46 12.87 1.59 -2.67
C ALA A 46 13.11 2.08 -4.12
N ASP A 47 14.35 2.32 -4.49
CA ASP A 47 14.71 2.71 -5.86
C ASP A 47 14.46 1.57 -6.85
N ASP A 48 14.74 0.33 -6.48
CA ASP A 48 14.45 -0.86 -7.30
C ASP A 48 12.96 -1.05 -7.52
N ALA A 49 12.14 -0.86 -6.48
CA ALA A 49 10.68 -0.91 -6.59
C ALA A 49 10.15 0.15 -7.57
N ARG A 50 10.67 1.38 -7.47
CA ARG A 50 10.32 2.48 -8.37
C ARG A 50 10.79 2.22 -9.81
N ALA A 51 12.00 1.69 -9.96
CA ALA A 51 12.57 1.37 -11.27
C ALA A 51 11.77 0.25 -11.96
N TRP A 52 11.43 -0.80 -11.23
CA TRP A 52 10.60 -1.88 -11.76
C TRP A 52 9.21 -1.39 -12.18
N ALA A 53 8.52 -0.64 -11.32
CA ALA A 53 7.21 -0.10 -11.63
C ALA A 53 7.21 0.75 -12.91
N ARG A 54 8.27 1.58 -13.08
CA ARG A 54 8.47 2.38 -14.28
C ARG A 54 8.73 1.52 -15.51
N ALA A 55 9.58 0.50 -15.39
CA ALA A 55 9.90 -0.41 -16.52
C ALA A 55 8.68 -1.21 -16.96
N TYR A 56 7.82 -1.59 -16.01
CA TYR A 56 6.55 -2.27 -16.30
C TYR A 56 5.51 -1.36 -16.96
N GLY A 57 5.69 -0.04 -16.88
CA GLY A 57 4.77 0.94 -17.46
C GLY A 57 3.70 1.45 -16.49
N LEU A 58 3.85 1.19 -15.18
CA LEU A 58 2.96 1.74 -14.16
C LEU A 58 3.09 3.28 -14.08
N PRO A 59 2.04 4.00 -13.67
CA PRO A 59 2.07 5.44 -13.50
C PRO A 59 3.25 5.89 -12.62
N ARG A 60 3.94 6.95 -13.05
CA ARG A 60 5.15 7.44 -12.37
C ARG A 60 4.87 7.76 -10.90
N CYS A 61 5.70 7.23 -10.02
CA CYS A 61 5.80 7.61 -8.61
C CYS A 61 7.10 8.42 -8.41
N ALA A 62 7.01 9.57 -7.76
CA ALA A 62 8.17 10.42 -7.49
C ALA A 62 8.92 9.94 -6.25
N ASP A 63 8.17 9.54 -5.23
CA ASP A 63 8.69 9.04 -3.96
C ASP A 63 9.02 7.54 -4.06
N PRO A 64 10.30 7.14 -3.90
CA PRO A 64 10.70 5.75 -3.98
C PRO A 64 10.13 4.91 -2.82
N VAL A 65 10.03 5.48 -1.62
CA VAL A 65 9.49 4.79 -0.44
C VAL A 65 8.00 4.48 -0.62
N ALA A 66 7.23 5.45 -1.12
CA ALA A 66 5.84 5.21 -1.47
C ALA A 66 5.68 4.21 -2.62
N ALA A 67 6.63 4.16 -3.56
CA ALA A 67 6.65 3.14 -4.61
C ALA A 67 6.90 1.74 -4.04
N TRP A 68 7.85 1.58 -3.12
CA TRP A 68 8.11 0.32 -2.43
C TRP A 68 6.89 -0.17 -1.64
N ALA A 69 6.29 0.72 -0.86
CA ALA A 69 5.09 0.41 -0.08
C ALA A 69 3.94 -0.05 -0.99
N ALA A 70 3.67 0.70 -2.05
CA ALA A 70 2.60 0.41 -3.00
C ALA A 70 2.86 -0.87 -3.81
N LEU A 71 4.11 -1.16 -4.20
CA LEU A 71 4.44 -2.35 -4.98
C LEU A 71 4.19 -3.63 -4.19
N GLY A 72 4.59 -3.68 -2.92
CA GLY A 72 4.34 -4.86 -2.10
C GLY A 72 2.85 -5.08 -1.79
N ALA A 73 2.10 -4.01 -1.53
CA ALA A 73 0.66 -4.11 -1.37
C ALA A 73 -0.04 -4.55 -2.67
N LEU A 74 0.37 -4.01 -3.82
CA LEU A 74 -0.13 -4.45 -5.13
C LEU A 74 0.18 -5.92 -5.40
N ALA A 75 1.40 -6.36 -5.03
CA ALA A 75 1.79 -7.76 -5.16
C ALA A 75 0.92 -8.68 -4.28
N ALA A 76 0.59 -8.26 -3.05
CA ALA A 76 -0.33 -9.00 -2.18
C ALA A 76 -1.72 -9.11 -2.84
N ILE A 77 -2.26 -8.00 -3.37
CA ILE A 77 -3.55 -7.99 -4.06
C ILE A 77 -3.55 -8.95 -5.25
N VAL A 78 -2.57 -8.84 -6.14
CA VAL A 78 -2.50 -9.66 -7.36
C VAL A 78 -2.26 -11.15 -7.06
N ARG A 79 -1.49 -11.45 -6.00
CA ARG A 79 -1.18 -12.85 -5.64
C ARG A 79 -2.30 -13.55 -4.87
N LEU A 80 -3.08 -12.82 -4.07
CA LEU A 80 -3.96 -13.41 -3.06
C LEU A 80 -5.44 -13.06 -3.21
N SER A 81 -5.76 -11.89 -3.81
CA SER A 81 -7.14 -11.40 -3.93
C SER A 81 -7.63 -11.30 -5.37
N ASP A 82 -6.73 -11.45 -6.35
CA ASP A 82 -7.12 -11.35 -7.76
C ASP A 82 -7.75 -12.63 -8.28
N ASP A 83 -9.00 -12.52 -8.70
CA ASP A 83 -9.79 -13.58 -9.34
C ASP A 83 -9.64 -13.61 -10.87
N GLY A 84 -8.74 -12.80 -11.43
CA GLY A 84 -8.59 -12.58 -12.87
C GLY A 84 -9.58 -11.60 -13.47
N HIS A 85 -10.63 -11.20 -12.75
CA HIS A 85 -11.65 -10.23 -13.18
C HIS A 85 -11.43 -8.83 -12.61
N ARG A 86 -10.46 -8.65 -11.73
CA ARG A 86 -10.16 -7.38 -11.04
C ARG A 86 -11.35 -6.85 -10.23
N SER A 87 -12.17 -7.75 -9.69
CA SER A 87 -13.40 -7.43 -9.00
C SER A 87 -13.20 -7.02 -7.54
N ALA A 88 -12.00 -7.16 -6.99
CA ALA A 88 -11.71 -6.88 -5.58
C ALA A 88 -12.06 -5.42 -5.21
N LEU A 89 -12.83 -5.28 -4.13
CA LEU A 89 -13.17 -4.00 -3.54
C LEU A 89 -12.04 -3.53 -2.64
N ILE A 90 -11.31 -2.53 -3.12
CA ILE A 90 -10.12 -1.99 -2.46
C ILE A 90 -10.45 -0.65 -1.84
N LEU A 91 -10.23 -0.52 -0.54
CA LEU A 91 -10.28 0.74 0.19
C LEU A 91 -8.85 1.20 0.46
N ASP A 92 -8.46 2.33 -0.15
CA ASP A 92 -7.12 2.87 0.00
C ASP A 92 -7.12 4.13 0.87
N GLY A 93 -6.70 3.98 2.12
CA GLY A 93 -6.51 5.06 3.10
C GLY A 93 -5.14 5.72 3.02
N SER A 94 -4.36 5.47 1.98
CA SER A 94 -3.00 6.05 1.83
C SER A 94 -3.03 7.50 1.31
N GLY A 95 -4.21 8.11 1.20
CA GLY A 95 -4.39 9.48 0.76
C GLY A 95 -4.66 9.66 -0.73
N VAL A 96 -4.97 10.92 -1.09
CA VAL A 96 -5.31 11.30 -2.47
C VAL A 96 -4.14 11.06 -3.41
N HIS A 97 -4.43 10.43 -4.54
CA HIS A 97 -3.43 10.10 -5.56
C HIS A 97 -2.33 9.15 -5.11
N SER A 98 -2.64 8.26 -4.15
CA SER A 98 -1.68 7.24 -3.73
C SER A 98 -1.10 6.48 -4.92
N PRO A 99 0.16 6.06 -4.88
CA PRO A 99 0.74 5.22 -5.93
C PRO A 99 -0.06 3.92 -6.12
N LEU A 100 -0.51 3.30 -5.02
CA LEU A 100 -1.29 2.07 -5.08
C LEU A 100 -2.60 2.26 -5.85
N ALA A 101 -3.40 3.28 -5.51
CA ALA A 101 -4.67 3.51 -6.19
C ALA A 101 -4.47 3.78 -7.70
N ARG A 102 -3.45 4.56 -8.06
CA ARG A 102 -3.12 4.82 -9.46
C ARG A 102 -2.68 3.57 -10.21
N TRP A 103 -1.86 2.72 -9.57
CA TRP A 103 -1.36 1.47 -10.15
C TRP A 103 -2.46 0.42 -10.26
N ALA A 104 -3.29 0.30 -9.21
CA ALA A 104 -4.44 -0.59 -9.22
C ALA A 104 -5.40 -0.25 -10.37
N ARG A 105 -5.70 1.04 -10.59
CA ARG A 105 -6.51 1.49 -11.74
C ARG A 105 -5.86 1.18 -13.08
N ALA A 106 -4.53 1.35 -13.18
CA ALA A 106 -3.80 1.08 -14.43
C ALA A 106 -3.88 -0.40 -14.85
N ILE A 107 -4.03 -1.31 -13.89
CA ILE A 107 -4.17 -2.76 -14.14
C ILE A 107 -5.62 -3.26 -14.06
N GLY A 108 -6.59 -2.36 -13.91
CA GLY A 108 -8.02 -2.68 -14.06
C GLY A 108 -8.83 -2.81 -12.79
N PHE A 109 -8.27 -2.59 -11.59
CA PHE A 109 -9.06 -2.47 -10.36
C PHE A 109 -9.73 -1.10 -10.26
N ALA A 110 -10.74 -0.99 -9.39
CA ALA A 110 -11.46 0.24 -9.09
C ALA A 110 -11.35 0.61 -7.59
N PRO A 111 -10.17 1.01 -7.10
CA PRO A 111 -10.00 1.36 -5.70
C PRO A 111 -10.77 2.63 -5.32
N VAL A 112 -11.32 2.64 -4.12
CA VAL A 112 -11.87 3.82 -3.46
C VAL A 112 -10.79 4.45 -2.61
N GLU A 113 -10.43 5.69 -2.90
CA GLU A 113 -9.47 6.47 -2.10
C GLU A 113 -10.21 7.21 -1.00
N LEU A 114 -9.71 7.05 0.23
CA LEU A 114 -10.16 7.85 1.35
C LEU A 114 -9.34 9.10 1.50
N VAL A 115 -10.03 10.21 1.67
CA VAL A 115 -9.44 11.48 2.08
C VAL A 115 -9.82 11.66 3.54
N PHE A 116 -8.88 11.45 4.43
CA PHE A 116 -9.08 11.83 5.82
C PHE A 116 -8.89 13.36 5.91
N PRO A 117 -9.89 14.11 6.38
CA PRO A 117 -9.63 15.48 6.81
C PRO A 117 -8.65 15.42 7.98
N ASP A 118 -7.73 16.39 8.02
CA ASP A 118 -6.65 16.46 9.03
C ASP A 118 -7.13 15.99 10.41
N ASN A 119 -6.45 14.98 10.96
CA ASN A 119 -6.65 14.37 12.27
C ASN A 119 -7.89 13.45 12.50
N ALA A 120 -8.58 13.02 11.48
CA ALA A 120 -9.60 11.96 11.65
C ALA A 120 -9.07 10.63 11.07
N ALA A 121 -8.37 9.87 11.88
CA ALA A 121 -7.78 8.57 11.49
C ALA A 121 -8.80 7.43 11.41
N SER A 122 -10.09 7.72 11.58
CA SER A 122 -11.12 6.70 11.73
C SER A 122 -11.86 6.43 10.42
N ALA A 123 -11.88 5.18 9.99
CA ALA A 123 -12.80 4.67 8.97
C ALA A 123 -14.27 4.65 9.46
N ALA A 124 -14.52 4.95 10.73
CA ALA A 124 -15.86 4.99 11.34
C ALA A 124 -16.82 6.02 10.70
N GLY A 125 -16.31 6.92 9.84
CA GLY A 125 -17.12 7.82 9.00
C GLY A 125 -17.53 7.25 7.65
N LEU A 126 -17.08 6.03 7.32
CA LEU A 126 -17.48 5.35 6.10
C LEU A 126 -18.71 4.51 6.38
N ASP A 127 -19.75 4.76 5.61
CA ASP A 127 -20.94 3.90 5.55
C ASP A 127 -20.58 2.61 4.75
N VAL A 128 -19.66 1.81 5.32
CA VAL A 128 -19.19 0.55 4.75
C VAL A 128 -19.88 -0.59 5.48
N ASP A 129 -20.48 -1.48 4.73
CA ASP A 129 -21.10 -2.68 5.30
C ASP A 129 -20.06 -3.63 5.92
N ALA A 130 -20.43 -4.31 7.01
CA ALA A 130 -19.60 -5.34 7.60
C ALA A 130 -19.22 -6.42 6.59
N ALA A 131 -17.98 -6.87 6.61
CA ALA A 131 -17.45 -7.94 5.75
C ALA A 131 -17.67 -7.71 4.24
N SER A 132 -17.65 -6.44 3.79
CA SER A 132 -17.88 -6.07 2.40
C SER A 132 -16.62 -5.83 1.58
N LEU A 133 -15.47 -5.55 2.23
CA LEU A 133 -14.24 -5.21 1.56
C LEU A 133 -13.33 -6.43 1.35
N ASP A 134 -12.62 -6.42 0.24
CA ASP A 134 -11.57 -7.41 -0.07
C ASP A 134 -10.19 -6.95 0.42
N VAL A 135 -9.92 -5.65 0.35
CA VAL A 135 -8.61 -5.09 0.66
C VAL A 135 -8.76 -3.73 1.32
N ILE A 136 -7.99 -3.51 2.38
CA ILE A 136 -7.78 -2.21 3.01
C ILE A 136 -6.29 -1.92 2.98
N THR A 137 -5.92 -0.65 2.71
CA THR A 137 -4.51 -0.24 2.75
C THR A 137 -4.33 1.09 3.45
N ARG A 138 -3.26 1.20 4.23
CA ARG A 138 -2.73 2.44 4.84
C ARG A 138 -1.21 2.45 4.67
N LEU A 139 -0.75 3.09 3.60
CA LEU A 139 0.64 3.02 3.16
C LEU A 139 1.31 4.40 3.25
N HIS A 140 2.63 4.39 3.39
CA HIS A 140 3.46 5.60 3.34
C HIS A 140 3.07 6.51 2.14
N PRO A 141 2.99 7.85 2.35
CA PRO A 141 3.35 8.62 3.55
C PRO A 141 2.27 8.64 4.66
N ASN A 142 1.04 8.20 4.40
CA ASN A 142 -0.07 8.20 5.34
C ASN A 142 -0.28 6.79 5.93
N GLY A 143 0.82 6.12 6.31
CA GLY A 143 0.78 4.84 7.02
C GLY A 143 0.16 4.95 8.41
N CYS A 144 0.27 3.89 9.19
CA CYS A 144 -0.09 3.89 10.60
C CYS A 144 1.13 4.26 11.45
N ASP A 145 0.86 4.73 12.65
CA ASP A 145 1.83 4.83 13.74
C ASP A 145 1.50 3.83 14.86
N SER A 146 2.22 3.90 15.97
CA SER A 146 2.00 3.01 17.10
C SER A 146 0.70 3.28 17.86
N GLU A 147 0.09 4.45 17.70
CA GLU A 147 -1.10 4.87 18.42
C GLU A 147 -2.37 4.47 17.65
N ASP A 148 -2.38 4.61 16.34
CA ASP A 148 -3.58 4.37 15.51
C ASP A 148 -3.71 2.94 14.95
N VAL A 149 -2.62 2.15 14.95
CA VAL A 149 -2.61 0.83 14.29
C VAL A 149 -3.63 -0.16 14.87
N ASP A 150 -3.89 -0.12 16.18
CA ASP A 150 -4.84 -1.03 16.83
C ASP A 150 -6.29 -0.67 16.45
N GLU A 151 -6.62 0.62 16.33
CA GLU A 151 -7.92 1.09 15.86
C GLU A 151 -8.12 0.66 14.40
N VAL A 152 -7.14 0.87 13.54
CA VAL A 152 -7.19 0.49 12.13
C VAL A 152 -7.36 -1.03 11.95
N LEU A 153 -6.69 -1.86 12.76
CA LEU A 153 -6.88 -3.31 12.72
C LEU A 153 -8.28 -3.70 13.21
N SER A 154 -8.80 -3.04 14.25
CA SER A 154 -10.14 -3.29 14.76
C SER A 154 -11.21 -2.97 13.71
N GLU A 155 -11.12 -1.81 13.06
CA GLU A 155 -12.01 -1.42 11.96
C GLU A 155 -11.91 -2.37 10.78
N ALA A 156 -10.69 -2.76 10.40
CA ALA A 156 -10.46 -3.72 9.33
C ALA A 156 -11.06 -5.10 9.65
N SER A 157 -11.03 -5.51 10.92
CA SER A 157 -11.64 -6.79 11.34
C SER A 157 -13.15 -6.80 11.14
N TRP A 158 -13.80 -5.65 11.21
CA TRP A 158 -15.23 -5.50 10.94
C TRP A 158 -15.53 -5.39 9.44
N ALA A 159 -14.75 -4.60 8.70
CA ALA A 159 -15.05 -4.24 7.31
C ALA A 159 -14.59 -5.30 6.30
N LEU A 160 -13.51 -6.03 6.56
CA LEU A 160 -12.99 -7.06 5.66
C LEU A 160 -13.82 -8.32 5.72
N ARG A 161 -14.05 -8.93 4.57
CA ARG A 161 -14.58 -10.31 4.48
C ARG A 161 -13.52 -11.34 4.92
N SER A 162 -13.94 -12.56 5.23
CA SER A 162 -12.99 -13.68 5.43
C SER A 162 -12.10 -13.86 4.20
N GLY A 163 -10.81 -14.00 4.41
CA GLY A 163 -9.79 -14.03 3.36
C GLY A 163 -9.37 -12.67 2.82
N GLY A 164 -10.02 -11.57 3.24
CA GLY A 164 -9.65 -10.21 2.88
C GLY A 164 -8.28 -9.80 3.43
N LEU A 165 -7.67 -8.79 2.84
CA LEU A 165 -6.31 -8.33 3.15
C LEU A 165 -6.32 -6.92 3.75
N ILE A 166 -5.45 -6.70 4.74
CA ILE A 166 -5.04 -5.35 5.14
C ILE A 166 -3.54 -5.21 4.99
N SER A 167 -3.09 -4.12 4.35
CA SER A 167 -1.66 -3.81 4.20
C SER A 167 -1.37 -2.44 4.80
N LEU A 168 -0.44 -2.40 5.74
CA LEU A 168 -0.06 -1.23 6.53
C LEU A 168 1.42 -0.96 6.40
N THR A 169 1.83 0.31 6.49
CA THR A 169 3.22 0.68 6.77
C THR A 169 3.32 1.38 8.10
N LEU A 170 4.37 1.04 8.88
CA LEU A 170 4.68 1.67 10.15
C LEU A 170 6.14 2.11 10.16
N PRO A 171 6.46 3.26 10.76
CA PRO A 171 7.84 3.68 10.96
C PRO A 171 8.51 2.76 11.98
N LEU A 172 9.71 2.26 11.66
CA LEU A 172 10.55 1.53 12.59
C LEU A 172 11.53 2.50 13.25
N GLY A 173 11.56 2.51 14.58
CA GLY A 173 12.44 3.40 15.32
C GLY A 173 12.38 3.13 16.82
N PRO A 174 13.19 3.85 17.61
CA PRO A 174 13.03 3.81 19.06
C PRO A 174 11.66 4.38 19.44
N ALA A 175 11.01 3.81 20.44
CA ALA A 175 9.69 4.25 20.94
C ALA A 175 9.62 5.73 21.40
N SER A 176 10.76 6.40 21.47
CA SER A 176 10.89 7.83 21.76
C SER A 176 10.83 8.74 20.53
N ALA A 177 10.84 8.17 19.31
CA ALA A 177 10.68 8.91 18.07
C ALA A 177 9.22 8.87 17.66
N ASP A 178 8.70 9.95 17.11
CA ASP A 178 7.30 10.19 16.72
C ASP A 178 6.63 8.96 16.09
N GLY A 179 5.92 8.17 16.92
CA GLY A 179 5.15 7.01 16.48
C GLY A 179 5.97 5.77 16.05
N GLY A 180 7.28 5.75 16.24
CA GLY A 180 8.14 4.65 15.84
C GLY A 180 7.88 3.35 16.62
N VAL A 181 7.87 2.21 15.93
CA VAL A 181 7.70 0.88 16.52
C VAL A 181 9.03 0.12 16.55
N GLY A 182 9.36 -0.47 17.70
CA GLY A 182 10.52 -1.32 17.88
C GLY A 182 10.25 -2.79 17.55
N PRO A 183 11.29 -3.66 17.53
CA PRO A 183 11.12 -5.09 17.24
C PRO A 183 10.20 -5.80 18.23
N ALA A 184 10.16 -5.34 19.51
CA ALA A 184 9.25 -5.88 20.52
C ALA A 184 7.81 -5.46 20.23
N ASP A 185 7.61 -4.22 19.79
CA ASP A 185 6.29 -3.66 19.47
C ASP A 185 5.71 -4.36 18.22
N VAL A 186 6.54 -4.63 17.20
CA VAL A 186 6.12 -5.42 16.03
C VAL A 186 5.65 -6.80 16.45
N ARG A 187 6.39 -7.51 17.32
CA ARG A 187 5.94 -8.83 17.82
C ARG A 187 4.63 -8.74 18.60
N ALA A 188 4.50 -7.72 19.45
CA ALA A 188 3.27 -7.48 20.20
C ALA A 188 2.09 -7.16 19.26
N LEU A 189 2.34 -6.36 18.21
CA LEU A 189 1.35 -6.05 17.17
C LEU A 189 0.89 -7.32 16.44
N LEU A 190 1.80 -8.20 16.04
CA LEU A 190 1.45 -9.47 15.40
C LEU A 190 0.55 -10.33 16.31
N ALA A 191 0.83 -10.38 17.61
CA ALA A 191 0.00 -11.10 18.57
C ALA A 191 -1.41 -10.47 18.71
N ARG A 192 -1.51 -9.13 18.76
CA ARG A 192 -2.80 -8.42 18.80
C ARG A 192 -3.59 -8.61 17.50
N ALA A 193 -2.93 -8.50 16.34
CA ALA A 193 -3.56 -8.77 15.05
C ALA A 193 -4.12 -10.21 15.00
N HIS A 194 -3.37 -11.20 15.49
CA HIS A 194 -3.85 -12.57 15.57
C HIS A 194 -5.09 -12.71 16.48
N ALA A 195 -5.13 -12.01 17.60
CA ALA A 195 -6.30 -11.99 18.49
C ALA A 195 -7.55 -11.38 17.83
N LEU A 196 -7.37 -10.48 16.86
CA LEU A 196 -8.44 -9.90 16.02
C LEU A 196 -8.80 -10.77 14.81
N GLY A 197 -8.23 -11.98 14.68
CA GLY A 197 -8.49 -12.90 13.59
C GLY A 197 -7.67 -12.62 12.31
N PHE A 198 -6.50 -12.02 12.44
CA PHE A 198 -5.58 -11.79 11.33
C PHE A 198 -4.37 -12.71 11.39
N VAL A 199 -3.88 -13.11 10.24
CA VAL A 199 -2.58 -13.79 10.10
C VAL A 199 -1.68 -13.00 9.16
N LEU A 200 -0.39 -12.91 9.51
CA LEU A 200 0.60 -12.26 8.65
C LEU A 200 0.74 -13.02 7.34
N VAL A 201 0.80 -12.31 6.23
CA VAL A 201 1.07 -12.86 4.90
C VAL A 201 2.57 -12.79 4.63
N GLY A 202 3.17 -13.96 4.46
CA GLY A 202 4.62 -14.11 4.31
C GLY A 202 5.34 -14.06 5.66
N ASP A 203 6.66 -14.07 5.60
CA ASP A 203 7.53 -13.98 6.75
C ASP A 203 8.21 -12.60 6.75
N LEU A 204 8.41 -12.05 7.93
CA LEU A 204 9.36 -10.94 8.10
C LEU A 204 10.74 -11.58 8.20
N ASP A 205 11.34 -11.86 7.02
CA ASP A 205 12.70 -12.35 6.95
C ASP A 205 13.67 -11.26 7.40
N GLY A 206 14.57 -11.65 8.23
CA GLY A 206 15.64 -10.82 8.68
C GLY A 206 15.52 -10.46 10.16
N ASP A 207 16.64 -10.13 10.71
CA ASP A 207 16.74 -9.57 12.04
C ASP A 207 16.29 -8.10 11.98
N ILE A 208 14.98 -7.86 12.23
CA ILE A 208 14.40 -6.50 12.29
C ILE A 208 15.27 -5.60 13.18
N ALA A 209 15.85 -6.13 14.26
CA ALA A 209 16.72 -5.37 15.14
C ALA A 209 18.01 -4.95 14.44
N THR A 210 18.57 -5.77 13.57
CA THR A 210 19.76 -5.43 12.76
C THR A 210 19.41 -4.39 11.70
N LEU A 211 18.28 -4.55 11.00
CA LEU A 211 17.81 -3.57 10.01
C LEU A 211 17.51 -2.22 10.65
N MET A 212 16.85 -2.19 11.81
CA MET A 212 16.62 -0.97 12.57
C MET A 212 17.90 -0.30 13.02
N ARG A 213 18.90 -1.08 13.44
CA ARG A 213 20.20 -0.55 13.84
C ARG A 213 20.92 0.08 12.65
N ALA A 214 20.95 -0.60 11.50
CA ALA A 214 21.53 -0.08 10.27
C ALA A 214 20.83 1.22 9.81
N ALA A 215 19.51 1.28 9.88
CA ALA A 215 18.76 2.50 9.58
C ALA A 215 19.08 3.64 10.56
N SER A 216 19.24 3.34 11.86
CA SER A 216 19.63 4.33 12.88
C SER A 216 21.05 4.84 12.70
N GLU A 217 21.97 4.00 12.27
CA GLU A 217 23.38 4.36 12.01
C GLU A 217 23.51 5.18 10.72
N GLY A 218 22.70 4.91 9.69
CA GLY A 218 22.65 5.68 8.45
C GLY A 218 22.04 7.08 8.60
N SER A 219 21.24 7.31 9.63
CA SER A 219 20.54 8.58 9.85
C SER A 219 21.36 9.67 10.56
N GLN A 220 22.63 9.47 10.84
CA GLN A 220 23.49 10.47 11.51
C GLN A 220 23.84 11.70 10.65
N GLY A 221 23.22 11.89 9.49
CA GLY A 221 23.57 13.01 8.62
C GLY A 221 22.49 13.46 7.66
N SER A 222 21.36 13.92 8.10
CA SER A 222 20.24 14.53 7.38
C SER A 222 19.03 13.62 7.09
N ASP A 223 17.87 14.16 7.43
CA ASP A 223 16.52 13.69 7.04
C ASP A 223 16.32 12.18 7.06
N ALA A 224 16.14 11.68 8.27
CA ALA A 224 15.51 10.42 8.65
C ALA A 224 15.25 9.45 7.49
N ALA A 225 16.22 8.64 7.11
CA ALA A 225 15.95 7.37 6.47
C ALA A 225 15.27 6.49 7.52
N TYR A 226 13.96 6.67 7.70
CA TYR A 226 13.16 5.82 8.55
C TYR A 226 13.17 4.44 7.94
N ALA A 227 13.64 3.44 8.69
CA ALA A 227 13.26 2.09 8.38
C ALA A 227 11.73 2.04 8.45
N LEU A 228 11.11 1.45 7.45
CA LEU A 228 9.68 1.22 7.40
C LEU A 228 9.44 -0.27 7.42
N VAL A 229 8.42 -0.71 8.15
CA VAL A 229 7.89 -2.05 7.98
C VAL A 229 6.57 -1.96 7.21
N ARG A 230 6.40 -2.83 6.23
CA ARG A 230 5.12 -3.11 5.60
C ARG A 230 4.63 -4.46 6.10
N LEU A 231 3.48 -4.45 6.72
CA LEU A 231 2.79 -5.63 7.22
C LEU A 231 1.53 -5.84 6.40
N THR A 232 1.39 -7.02 5.82
CA THR A 232 0.16 -7.44 5.16
C THR A 232 -0.44 -8.59 5.94
N PHE A 233 -1.68 -8.43 6.35
CA PHE A 233 -2.42 -9.46 7.07
C PHE A 233 -3.59 -9.97 6.24
N ARG A 234 -3.95 -11.21 6.47
CA ARG A 234 -5.14 -11.85 5.93
C ARG A 234 -6.13 -12.13 7.05
N ARG A 235 -7.39 -11.77 6.86
CA ARG A 235 -8.46 -12.10 7.79
C ARG A 235 -8.81 -13.59 7.68
N LEU A 236 -8.90 -14.29 8.82
CA LEU A 236 -9.31 -15.70 8.92
C LEU A 236 -10.81 -15.89 8.68
#